data_ea7a946cef99e7e068e39299006cfa61
#
_entry.id   ea7a946cef99e7e068e39299006cfa61
#
_cell.length_a   1.000
_cell.length_b   1.000
_cell.length_c   1.000
_cell.angle_alpha   90.00
_cell.angle_beta   90.00
_cell.angle_gamma   90.00
#
_symmetry.space_group_name_H-M   'P 1'
#
loop_
_entity.id
_entity.type
_entity.pdbx_description
1 polymer ?
#
loop_
_entity_poly.entity_id
_entity_poly.type
_entity_poly.pdbx_seq_one_letter_code
_entity_poly.pdbx_strand_id
1 'polypeptide(L)'
;MPDQDLYDLISGLKQDMQKDTVDDGTSKQVKLGELLVQKGYINDVQLLQALAESKRQKIPIGSTLFKLGFITLDQLKEILHLQTGYDLVTPEQLASQEKFIKILPEDFIKNNKIIPISSDGKTLILGVVTPVKPDVLKDIIYLTGQNPKQLLMTHYEFENSLNTFFSEQKKETEKVIKQIESEAEEFEVEESLADMVDKQLKDSTGSVAKFVNQIITNAIDNKVSDIHIEPRLSGYIVRYRKDGMLQKVLDIPPKVETSVIARFKVLSRMNIAEHRRPQDGTFSIKYKNGSYDFRINTLPVSGKEKVCIRVLAPAVSLNADDKNIKLVGGTDEDIAKIKNMVSCPNGIILTSGPTGSGKTTTLYSVLKSLNDEDVNITTIEDPIEIKLEGINQSQINAKAGITFASCMRAILRQDPDIILVGEIRDYETLEIAISAALTGHLVLSTVHTNSAAATVTRLIEMGAKDYLVSSTLSGVIAQRLVRRLCDDCKEEYFATHDEARQIIANEDEIQEFMKKPIYRAKGCNKCDFSGYKGRLGVYEIMTINKEIKRLVAMGAHDLEIEEAAVKNGMKTLHQSCLTHILKGMTTIDEFVRVLGVVNE
;
A
#
# COMPACT_ATOMS: atom_id res chain seq x y z
N MET A 1 49.98 20.08 -13.47
CA MET A 1 49.44 21.15 -12.62
C MET A 1 48.33 20.61 -11.74
N PRO A 2 48.60 19.75 -10.73
CA PRO A 2 47.62 19.41 -9.69
C PRO A 2 47.96 19.91 -8.29
N ASP A 3 49.14 20.55 -8.09
CA ASP A 3 49.61 20.82 -6.72
C ASP A 3 49.18 22.20 -6.16
N GLN A 4 48.80 23.15 -6.99
CA GLN A 4 48.48 24.51 -6.57
C GLN A 4 47.09 24.59 -5.92
N ASP A 5 46.08 23.90 -6.50
CA ASP A 5 44.71 23.85 -5.97
C ASP A 5 44.64 23.12 -4.61
N LEU A 6 45.53 22.15 -4.39
CA LEU A 6 45.65 21.41 -3.12
C LEU A 6 46.29 22.31 -2.03
N TYR A 7 47.29 23.14 -2.40
CA TYR A 7 47.95 24.06 -1.48
C TYR A 7 47.02 25.20 -1.01
N ASP A 8 46.18 25.71 -1.90
CA ASP A 8 45.20 26.76 -1.58
C ASP A 8 44.05 26.21 -0.73
N LEU A 9 43.62 24.97 -0.98
CA LEU A 9 42.64 24.27 -0.13
C LEU A 9 43.20 24.01 1.27
N ILE A 10 44.46 23.61 1.38
CA ILE A 10 45.16 23.34 2.65
C ILE A 10 45.35 24.63 3.47
N SER A 11 45.65 25.75 2.82
CA SER A 11 45.80 27.05 3.49
C SER A 11 44.47 27.63 3.99
N GLY A 12 43.39 27.42 3.24
CA GLY A 12 42.03 27.77 3.64
C GLY A 12 41.54 26.96 4.86
N LEU A 13 41.81 25.66 4.87
CA LEU A 13 41.46 24.76 5.98
C LEU A 13 42.24 25.07 7.27
N LYS A 14 43.51 25.52 7.19
CA LYS A 14 44.27 25.97 8.35
C LYS A 14 43.70 27.25 8.97
N GLN A 15 43.17 28.17 8.17
CA GLN A 15 42.51 29.40 8.67
C GLN A 15 41.15 29.10 9.31
N ASP A 16 40.38 28.13 8.79
CA ASP A 16 39.11 27.70 9.40
C ASP A 16 39.33 26.97 10.74
N MET A 17 40.40 26.20 10.86
CA MET A 17 40.75 25.53 12.14
C MET A 17 41.12 26.53 13.26
N GLN A 18 41.59 27.74 12.93
CA GLN A 18 41.90 28.78 13.89
C GLN A 18 40.69 29.64 14.28
N LYS A 19 39.60 29.63 13.51
CA LYS A 19 38.38 30.41 13.75
C LYS A 19 37.33 29.74 14.63
N ASP A 20 37.38 28.44 14.81
CA ASP A 20 36.41 27.68 15.62
C ASP A 20 36.73 27.61 17.13
N THR A 21 37.52 28.57 17.64
CA THR A 21 37.70 28.76 19.09
C THR A 21 36.73 29.82 19.61
N VAL A 22 35.43 29.54 19.61
CA VAL A 22 34.47 30.27 20.43
C VAL A 22 34.05 29.36 21.59
N ASP A 23 34.34 29.84 22.77
CA ASP A 23 34.15 29.24 24.08
C ASP A 23 32.65 29.11 24.39
N ASP A 24 32.12 27.89 24.41
CA ASP A 24 30.82 27.59 24.99
C ASP A 24 30.98 26.44 25.99
N GLY A 25 30.86 26.77 27.25
CA GLY A 25 31.19 26.08 28.49
C GLY A 25 30.78 24.62 28.72
N THR A 26 30.93 23.76 27.73
CA THR A 26 30.78 22.31 27.85
C THR A 26 32.10 21.59 27.52
N SER A 27 32.48 20.62 28.32
CA SER A 27 33.74 19.86 28.32
C SER A 27 34.32 19.66 26.90
N LYS A 28 35.58 20.17 26.68
CA LYS A 28 36.33 20.04 25.43
C LYS A 28 36.47 18.55 25.03
N GLN A 29 35.59 18.07 24.17
CA GLN A 29 35.78 16.80 23.48
C GLN A 29 36.87 17.02 22.41
N VAL A 30 38.04 16.40 22.59
CA VAL A 30 39.15 16.45 21.63
C VAL A 30 38.66 15.82 20.31
N LYS A 31 38.92 16.50 19.18
CA LYS A 31 38.47 15.99 17.86
C LYS A 31 39.20 14.68 17.51
N LEU A 32 38.51 13.73 16.87
CA LEU A 32 39.03 12.39 16.54
C LEU A 32 40.39 12.47 15.80
N GLY A 33 40.52 13.38 14.84
CA GLY A 33 41.76 13.58 14.09
C GLY A 33 42.93 14.03 14.96
N GLU A 34 42.70 14.89 15.94
CA GLU A 34 43.73 15.36 16.89
C GLU A 34 44.21 14.22 17.80
N LEU A 35 43.29 13.36 18.26
CA LEU A 35 43.64 12.17 19.05
C LEU A 35 44.51 11.18 18.26
N LEU A 36 44.20 10.99 16.98
CA LEU A 36 44.97 10.11 16.09
C LEU A 36 46.41 10.64 15.87
N VAL A 37 46.57 11.95 15.71
CA VAL A 37 47.89 12.59 15.61
C VAL A 37 48.64 12.52 16.95
N GLN A 38 48.00 12.79 18.08
CA GLN A 38 48.63 12.68 19.41
C GLN A 38 49.10 11.27 19.74
N LYS A 39 48.37 10.26 19.31
CA LYS A 39 48.77 8.83 19.44
C LYS A 39 49.81 8.41 18.42
N GLY A 40 50.17 9.26 17.46
CA GLY A 40 51.16 8.96 16.44
C GLY A 40 50.69 7.97 15.36
N TYR A 41 49.35 7.75 15.22
CA TYR A 41 48.79 6.87 14.22
C TYR A 41 48.78 7.50 12.82
N ILE A 42 48.67 8.85 12.76
CA ILE A 42 48.74 9.64 11.52
C ILE A 42 49.57 10.90 11.76
N ASN A 43 50.06 11.50 10.69
CA ASN A 43 50.68 12.83 10.71
C ASN A 43 49.69 13.92 10.22
N ASP A 44 50.06 15.21 10.39
CA ASP A 44 49.21 16.35 10.02
C ASP A 44 48.86 16.37 8.52
N VAL A 45 49.78 15.93 7.64
CA VAL A 45 49.54 15.88 6.21
C VAL A 45 48.47 14.86 5.87
N GLN A 46 48.53 13.67 6.46
CA GLN A 46 47.54 12.60 6.30
C GLN A 46 46.19 13.05 6.84
N LEU A 47 46.16 13.77 7.96
CA LEU A 47 44.90 14.33 8.52
C LEU A 47 44.27 15.34 7.57
N LEU A 48 45.05 16.27 7.00
CA LEU A 48 44.56 17.27 6.04
C LEU A 48 44.04 16.61 4.76
N GLN A 49 44.77 15.62 4.24
CA GLN A 49 44.32 14.88 3.06
C GLN A 49 43.00 14.14 3.31
N ALA A 50 42.87 13.50 4.46
CA ALA A 50 41.65 12.80 4.83
C ALA A 50 40.47 13.75 5.08
N LEU A 51 40.71 14.96 5.64
CA LEU A 51 39.68 15.98 5.80
C LEU A 51 39.14 16.50 4.47
N ALA A 52 40.03 16.74 3.50
CA ALA A 52 39.62 17.14 2.14
C ALA A 52 38.75 16.07 1.48
N GLU A 53 39.17 14.81 1.53
CA GLU A 53 38.44 13.69 0.96
C GLU A 53 37.12 13.40 1.69
N SER A 54 37.10 13.53 3.02
CA SER A 54 35.88 13.39 3.85
C SER A 54 34.80 14.44 3.46
N LYS A 55 35.21 15.68 3.22
CA LYS A 55 34.28 16.74 2.74
C LYS A 55 33.78 16.45 1.33
N ARG A 56 34.64 15.95 0.43
CA ARG A 56 34.29 15.62 -0.96
C ARG A 56 33.32 14.46 -1.04
N GLN A 57 33.55 13.38 -0.26
CA GLN A 57 32.73 12.17 -0.29
C GLN A 57 31.56 12.18 0.70
N LYS A 58 31.47 13.19 1.59
CA LYS A 58 30.50 13.25 2.70
C LYS A 58 30.52 12.02 3.62
N ILE A 59 31.72 11.46 3.84
CA ILE A 59 31.96 10.28 4.68
C ILE A 59 32.66 10.73 5.97
N PRO A 60 32.37 10.14 7.16
CA PRO A 60 33.05 10.47 8.41
C PRO A 60 34.57 10.33 8.31
N ILE A 61 35.33 11.24 8.94
CA ILE A 61 36.79 11.34 8.86
C ILE A 61 37.50 10.02 9.23
N GLY A 62 37.02 9.32 10.29
CA GLY A 62 37.58 8.05 10.70
C GLY A 62 37.46 6.97 9.63
N SER A 63 36.32 6.90 8.92
CA SER A 63 36.12 5.98 7.82
C SER A 63 36.94 6.35 6.59
N THR A 64 37.16 7.65 6.37
CA THR A 64 38.02 8.14 5.28
C THR A 64 39.48 7.76 5.52
N LEU A 65 39.98 7.96 6.75
CA LEU A 65 41.34 7.57 7.13
C LEU A 65 41.57 6.06 6.97
N PHE A 66 40.59 5.26 7.36
CA PHE A 66 40.66 3.79 7.17
C PHE A 66 40.64 3.42 5.67
N LYS A 67 39.76 4.02 4.86
CA LYS A 67 39.72 3.78 3.39
C LYS A 67 41.01 4.19 2.67
N LEU A 68 41.67 5.26 3.12
CA LEU A 68 42.95 5.70 2.58
C LEU A 68 44.11 4.84 3.08
N GLY A 69 43.89 3.87 3.95
CA GLY A 69 44.90 3.00 4.52
C GLY A 69 45.85 3.68 5.52
N PHE A 70 45.49 4.85 6.05
CA PHE A 70 46.32 5.59 7.00
C PHE A 70 46.23 5.03 8.42
N ILE A 71 45.10 4.36 8.75
CA ILE A 71 44.89 3.70 10.04
C ILE A 71 44.22 2.32 9.83
N THR A 72 44.41 1.43 10.80
CA THR A 72 43.72 0.15 10.88
C THR A 72 42.36 0.29 11.55
N LEU A 73 41.49 -0.72 11.40
CA LEU A 73 40.15 -0.73 12.04
C LEU A 73 40.28 -0.74 13.57
N ASP A 74 41.27 -1.46 14.11
CA ASP A 74 41.54 -1.56 15.55
C ASP A 74 42.00 -0.22 16.13
N GLN A 75 42.88 0.50 15.41
CA GLN A 75 43.29 1.86 15.80
C GLN A 75 42.11 2.84 15.80
N LEU A 76 41.23 2.74 14.81
CA LEU A 76 40.03 3.56 14.76
C LEU A 76 39.10 3.25 15.95
N LYS A 77 38.90 1.98 16.26
CA LYS A 77 38.10 1.54 17.41
C LYS A 77 38.67 2.03 18.75
N GLU A 78 39.98 1.88 18.95
CA GLU A 78 40.63 2.39 20.16
C GLU A 78 40.38 3.87 20.38
N ILE A 79 40.54 4.69 19.35
CA ILE A 79 40.31 6.14 19.45
C ILE A 79 38.84 6.50 19.67
N LEU A 80 37.92 5.78 19.03
CA LEU A 80 36.47 5.97 19.26
C LEU A 80 36.09 5.65 20.71
N HIS A 81 36.64 4.58 21.28
CA HIS A 81 36.43 4.26 22.70
C HIS A 81 37.00 5.34 23.62
N LEU A 82 38.22 5.78 23.36
CA LEU A 82 38.85 6.86 24.14
C LEU A 82 38.08 8.19 24.08
N GLN A 83 37.52 8.51 22.92
CA GLN A 83 36.76 9.74 22.70
C GLN A 83 35.40 9.74 23.36
N THR A 84 34.71 8.59 23.37
CA THR A 84 33.29 8.51 23.75
C THR A 84 33.04 7.81 25.08
N GLY A 85 33.96 6.97 25.52
CA GLY A 85 33.85 6.15 26.74
C GLY A 85 32.88 4.97 26.62
N TYR A 86 32.31 4.72 25.43
CA TYR A 86 31.41 3.58 25.18
C TYR A 86 32.18 2.32 24.85
N ASP A 87 31.66 1.16 25.28
CA ASP A 87 32.18 -0.14 24.88
C ASP A 87 31.99 -0.38 23.37
N LEU A 88 32.86 -1.18 22.79
CA LEU A 88 32.86 -1.51 21.36
C LEU A 88 32.11 -2.81 21.08
N VAL A 89 31.53 -2.91 19.90
CA VAL A 89 30.95 -4.17 19.39
C VAL A 89 32.07 -5.16 19.06
N THR A 90 31.91 -6.41 19.52
CA THR A 90 32.88 -7.48 19.21
C THR A 90 32.54 -8.17 17.89
N PRO A 91 33.52 -8.84 17.22
CA PRO A 91 33.27 -9.60 16.00
C PRO A 91 32.22 -10.71 16.17
N GLU A 92 32.19 -11.39 17.32
CA GLU A 92 31.21 -12.44 17.63
C GLU A 92 29.79 -11.87 17.75
N GLN A 93 29.66 -10.67 18.32
CA GLN A 93 28.40 -9.95 18.42
C GLN A 93 27.90 -9.52 17.03
N LEU A 94 28.78 -9.06 16.15
CA LEU A 94 28.46 -8.77 14.75
C LEU A 94 28.00 -10.01 13.97
N ALA A 95 28.60 -11.17 14.22
CA ALA A 95 28.18 -12.41 13.56
C ALA A 95 26.79 -12.90 13.99
N SER A 96 26.34 -12.57 15.20
CA SER A 96 25.05 -13.00 15.75
C SER A 96 23.86 -12.06 15.43
N GLN A 97 24.10 -10.90 14.85
CA GLN A 97 23.09 -9.83 14.64
C GLN A 97 21.97 -10.21 13.65
N GLU A 98 22.18 -11.20 12.77
CA GLU A 98 21.21 -11.62 11.76
C GLU A 98 19.81 -11.91 12.34
N LYS A 99 19.78 -12.50 13.53
CA LYS A 99 18.52 -12.84 14.22
C LYS A 99 17.77 -11.63 14.76
N PHE A 100 18.44 -10.50 14.97
CA PHE A 100 17.91 -9.35 15.70
C PHE A 100 17.73 -8.12 14.82
N ILE A 101 18.35 -8.05 13.65
CA ILE A 101 18.32 -6.86 12.79
C ILE A 101 16.89 -6.47 12.35
N LYS A 102 15.98 -7.42 12.29
CA LYS A 102 14.56 -7.20 11.93
C LYS A 102 13.68 -6.73 13.12
N ILE A 103 14.25 -6.52 14.30
CA ILE A 103 13.53 -6.00 15.48
C ILE A 103 13.14 -4.53 15.28
N LEU A 104 13.94 -3.78 14.52
CA LEU A 104 13.67 -2.39 14.16
C LEU A 104 13.43 -2.24 12.66
N PRO A 105 12.59 -1.26 12.23
CA PRO A 105 12.36 -0.97 10.81
C PRO A 105 13.66 -0.58 10.09
N GLU A 106 13.82 -0.98 8.83
CA GLU A 106 15.01 -0.67 8.02
C GLU A 106 15.28 0.85 7.92
N ASP A 107 14.24 1.64 7.68
CA ASP A 107 14.36 3.10 7.60
C ASP A 107 14.78 3.71 8.95
N PHE A 108 14.28 3.17 10.07
CA PHE A 108 14.67 3.61 11.40
C PHE A 108 16.15 3.29 11.68
N ILE A 109 16.61 2.10 11.29
CA ILE A 109 18.03 1.67 11.38
C ILE A 109 18.93 2.62 10.59
N LYS A 110 18.57 2.90 9.32
CA LYS A 110 19.35 3.76 8.42
C LYS A 110 19.41 5.21 8.86
N ASN A 111 18.26 5.78 9.22
CA ASN A 111 18.16 7.19 9.59
C ASN A 111 18.91 7.51 10.89
N ASN A 112 18.89 6.58 11.85
CA ASN A 112 19.53 6.77 13.15
C ASN A 112 20.93 6.13 13.23
N LYS A 113 21.39 5.44 12.19
CA LYS A 113 22.68 4.72 12.11
C LYS A 113 22.92 3.79 13.30
N ILE A 114 21.91 2.95 13.58
CA ILE A 114 21.91 1.97 14.66
C ILE A 114 21.61 0.58 14.10
N ILE A 115 22.15 -0.47 14.71
CA ILE A 115 21.86 -1.87 14.36
C ILE A 115 21.54 -2.65 15.63
N PRO A 116 20.39 -3.36 15.69
CA PRO A 116 20.15 -4.34 16.74
C PRO A 116 21.14 -5.51 16.63
N ILE A 117 21.88 -5.78 17.71
CA ILE A 117 22.93 -6.81 17.74
C ILE A 117 22.46 -8.06 18.48
N SER A 118 21.87 -7.89 19.65
CA SER A 118 21.35 -9.00 20.45
C SER A 118 20.23 -8.54 21.38
N SER A 119 19.40 -9.48 21.83
CA SER A 119 18.30 -9.22 22.77
C SER A 119 18.13 -10.42 23.69
N ASP A 120 17.91 -10.15 24.98
CA ASP A 120 17.51 -11.11 26.01
C ASP A 120 16.01 -11.01 26.35
N GLY A 121 15.24 -10.23 25.59
CA GLY A 121 13.83 -9.96 25.81
C GLY A 121 13.53 -8.80 26.77
N LYS A 122 14.50 -8.36 27.58
CA LYS A 122 14.41 -7.18 28.46
C LYS A 122 15.34 -6.06 28.01
N THR A 123 16.51 -6.42 27.53
CA THR A 123 17.56 -5.50 27.06
C THR A 123 17.84 -5.72 25.60
N LEU A 124 17.84 -4.65 24.80
CA LEU A 124 18.23 -4.66 23.40
C LEU A 124 19.61 -4.02 23.26
N ILE A 125 20.61 -4.82 22.85
CA ILE A 125 21.95 -4.31 22.57
C ILE A 125 21.97 -3.75 21.15
N LEU A 126 22.38 -2.49 21.05
CA LEU A 126 22.43 -1.71 19.81
C LEU A 126 23.87 -1.39 19.46
N GLY A 127 24.30 -1.72 18.26
CA GLY A 127 25.50 -1.15 17.65
C GLY A 127 25.17 0.23 17.08
N VAL A 128 25.89 1.25 17.51
CA VAL A 128 25.66 2.65 17.11
C VAL A 128 26.93 3.27 16.54
N VAL A 129 26.81 4.02 15.46
CA VAL A 129 27.97 4.73 14.87
C VAL A 129 28.34 5.96 15.70
N THR A 130 27.37 6.59 16.29
CA THR A 130 27.50 7.71 17.25
C THR A 130 26.49 7.50 18.36
N PRO A 131 26.77 7.97 19.60
CA PRO A 131 25.80 7.89 20.68
C PRO A 131 24.45 8.49 20.28
N VAL A 132 23.39 7.75 20.53
CA VAL A 132 22.04 8.08 20.06
C VAL A 132 21.38 9.05 21.04
N LYS A 133 20.62 10.00 20.51
CA LYS A 133 19.89 10.99 21.31
C LYS A 133 18.84 10.32 22.21
N PRO A 134 18.55 10.89 23.42
CA PRO A 134 17.58 10.32 24.34
C PRO A 134 16.19 10.07 23.76
N ASP A 135 15.73 10.91 22.83
CA ASP A 135 14.41 10.77 22.21
C ASP A 135 14.36 9.53 21.31
N VAL A 136 15.41 9.27 20.53
CA VAL A 136 15.49 8.05 19.70
C VAL A 136 15.55 6.78 20.58
N LEU A 137 16.18 6.86 21.77
CA LEU A 137 16.16 5.74 22.72
C LEU A 137 14.76 5.48 23.28
N LYS A 138 13.96 6.53 23.53
CA LYS A 138 12.55 6.39 23.91
C LYS A 138 11.74 5.73 22.78
N ASP A 139 11.97 6.14 21.53
CA ASP A 139 11.32 5.52 20.37
C ASP A 139 11.66 4.03 20.27
N ILE A 140 12.92 3.65 20.55
CA ILE A 140 13.33 2.24 20.56
C ILE A 140 12.62 1.47 21.67
N ILE A 141 12.53 2.04 22.90
CA ILE A 141 11.77 1.43 23.99
C ILE A 141 10.30 1.28 23.58
N TYR A 142 9.74 2.31 22.96
CA TYR A 142 8.36 2.29 22.49
C TYR A 142 8.13 1.22 21.41
N LEU A 143 9.05 1.09 20.45
CA LEU A 143 8.94 0.13 19.34
C LEU A 143 9.17 -1.33 19.77
N THR A 144 10.02 -1.56 20.77
CA THR A 144 10.51 -2.91 21.11
C THR A 144 10.06 -3.41 22.48
N GLY A 145 9.65 -2.52 23.37
CA GLY A 145 9.38 -2.84 24.78
C GLY A 145 10.64 -3.19 25.58
N GLN A 146 11.84 -2.96 25.05
CA GLN A 146 13.13 -3.36 25.65
C GLN A 146 14.00 -2.15 25.96
N ASN A 147 14.81 -2.25 27.01
CA ASN A 147 15.76 -1.20 27.39
C ASN A 147 16.99 -1.23 26.44
N PRO A 148 17.28 -0.17 25.70
CA PRO A 148 18.41 -0.14 24.78
C PRO A 148 19.73 0.06 25.53
N LYS A 149 20.73 -0.78 25.25
CA LYS A 149 22.13 -0.62 25.64
C LYS A 149 22.95 -0.35 24.40
N GLN A 150 23.73 0.74 24.39
CA GLN A 150 24.52 1.15 23.24
C GLN A 150 25.94 0.60 23.31
N LEU A 151 26.42 0.04 22.19
CA LEU A 151 27.83 -0.30 21.94
C LEU A 151 28.26 0.44 20.67
N LEU A 152 29.47 0.98 20.66
CA LEU A 152 30.00 1.66 19.49
C LEU A 152 30.44 0.68 18.41
N MET A 153 30.13 1.03 17.17
CA MET A 153 30.63 0.37 15.98
C MET A 153 31.16 1.40 14.98
N THR A 154 32.07 1.00 14.13
CA THR A 154 32.54 1.89 13.07
C THR A 154 31.50 2.06 11.98
N HIS A 155 31.55 3.17 11.24
CA HIS A 155 30.67 3.37 10.09
C HIS A 155 30.88 2.28 9.02
N TYR A 156 32.07 1.75 8.89
CA TYR A 156 32.38 0.64 7.98
C TYR A 156 31.64 -0.65 8.39
N GLU A 157 31.66 -0.99 9.68
CA GLU A 157 30.93 -2.16 10.19
C GLU A 157 29.41 -1.97 10.03
N PHE A 158 28.92 -0.76 10.24
CA PHE A 158 27.51 -0.42 10.03
C PHE A 158 27.08 -0.63 8.57
N GLU A 159 27.81 -0.06 7.62
CA GLU A 159 27.52 -0.22 6.18
C GLU A 159 27.63 -1.69 5.75
N ASN A 160 28.63 -2.40 6.25
CA ASN A 160 28.81 -3.83 5.94
C ASN A 160 27.65 -4.67 6.47
N SER A 161 27.16 -4.38 7.68
CA SER A 161 26.00 -5.02 8.27
C SER A 161 24.73 -4.74 7.49
N LEU A 162 24.48 -3.47 7.12
CA LEU A 162 23.36 -3.12 6.25
C LEU A 162 23.41 -3.86 4.91
N ASN A 163 24.59 -3.87 4.28
CA ASN A 163 24.77 -4.54 3.01
C ASN A 163 24.60 -6.07 3.10
N THR A 164 24.97 -6.68 4.19
CA THR A 164 24.83 -8.12 4.39
C THR A 164 23.39 -8.54 4.58
N PHE A 165 22.61 -7.81 5.40
CA PHE A 165 21.30 -8.27 5.86
C PHE A 165 20.10 -7.71 5.09
N PHE A 166 20.21 -6.49 4.54
CA PHE A 166 19.13 -5.90 3.75
C PHE A 166 19.32 -6.06 2.24
N SER A 167 20.42 -6.70 1.80
CA SER A 167 20.79 -6.78 0.40
C SER A 167 20.52 -8.13 -0.27
N GLU A 168 20.02 -9.17 0.39
CA GLU A 168 19.75 -10.42 -0.32
C GLU A 168 18.66 -10.23 -1.39
N GLN A 169 17.55 -9.58 -1.06
CA GLN A 169 16.56 -9.20 -2.07
C GLN A 169 17.03 -8.08 -3.01
N LYS A 170 17.81 -7.11 -2.48
CA LYS A 170 18.46 -6.08 -3.30
C LYS A 170 19.59 -6.64 -4.15
N LYS A 171 20.41 -7.58 -3.66
CA LYS A 171 21.52 -8.19 -4.40
C LYS A 171 21.04 -8.99 -5.61
N GLU A 172 19.92 -9.71 -5.52
CA GLU A 172 19.32 -10.33 -6.70
C GLU A 172 18.87 -9.28 -7.70
N THR A 173 18.16 -8.25 -7.23
CA THR A 173 17.67 -7.15 -8.07
C THR A 173 18.82 -6.34 -8.66
N GLU A 174 19.85 -5.99 -7.86
CA GLU A 174 21.04 -5.26 -8.32
C GLU A 174 21.94 -6.09 -9.25
N LYS A 175 22.07 -7.41 -9.02
CA LYS A 175 22.76 -8.30 -9.97
C LYS A 175 22.05 -8.33 -11.31
N VAL A 176 20.71 -8.44 -11.30
CA VAL A 176 19.92 -8.43 -12.53
C VAL A 176 20.01 -7.06 -13.21
N ILE A 177 19.93 -5.94 -12.46
CA ILE A 177 20.12 -4.60 -13.01
C ILE A 177 21.51 -4.41 -13.62
N LYS A 178 22.60 -4.81 -12.91
CA LYS A 178 23.96 -4.72 -13.44
C LYS A 178 24.17 -5.59 -14.67
N GLN A 179 23.55 -6.77 -14.72
CA GLN A 179 23.59 -7.62 -15.89
C GLN A 179 22.88 -6.98 -17.08
N ILE A 180 21.72 -6.33 -16.86
CA ILE A 180 21.00 -5.56 -17.87
C ILE A 180 21.83 -4.36 -18.35
N GLU A 181 22.48 -3.65 -17.42
CA GLU A 181 23.35 -2.50 -17.76
C GLU A 181 24.55 -2.93 -18.59
N SER A 182 25.20 -4.08 -18.27
CA SER A 182 26.32 -4.61 -19.05
C SER A 182 25.87 -5.10 -20.43
N GLU A 183 24.72 -5.77 -20.52
CA GLU A 183 24.13 -6.18 -21.79
C GLU A 183 23.74 -4.98 -22.66
N ALA A 184 23.31 -3.84 -22.06
CA ALA A 184 23.03 -2.61 -22.77
C ALA A 184 24.29 -1.90 -23.29
N GLU A 185 25.42 -1.99 -22.56
CA GLU A 185 26.72 -1.43 -23.00
C GLU A 185 27.37 -2.20 -24.15
N GLU A 186 27.15 -3.52 -24.25
CA GLU A 186 27.62 -4.34 -25.38
C GLU A 186 26.84 -4.08 -26.69
N PHE A 187 25.63 -3.51 -26.62
CA PHE A 187 24.75 -3.31 -27.77
C PHE A 187 24.74 -1.87 -28.34
N GLU A 188 25.57 -0.94 -27.86
CA GLU A 188 25.64 0.44 -28.39
C GLU A 188 26.23 0.56 -29.82
N VAL A 189 26.51 -0.55 -30.50
CA VAL A 189 27.04 -0.57 -31.87
C VAL A 189 26.03 -1.18 -32.84
N GLU A 190 25.31 -0.30 -33.58
CA GLU A 190 24.68 -0.52 -34.90
C GLU A 190 23.39 -1.31 -35.06
N GLU A 191 22.48 -1.45 -34.09
CA GLU A 191 21.11 -1.93 -34.40
C GLU A 191 20.03 -0.92 -33.94
N SER A 192 18.93 -0.80 -34.72
CA SER A 192 17.83 0.09 -34.35
C SER A 192 17.12 -0.43 -33.10
N LEU A 193 16.66 0.51 -32.23
CA LEU A 193 15.95 0.19 -30.99
C LEU A 193 14.78 -0.83 -31.19
N ALA A 194 14.14 -0.83 -32.35
CA ALA A 194 13.05 -1.74 -32.69
C ALA A 194 13.53 -3.19 -32.89
N ASP A 195 14.71 -3.38 -33.52
CA ASP A 195 15.27 -4.72 -33.78
C ASP A 195 15.84 -5.33 -32.52
N MET A 196 16.44 -4.51 -31.64
CA MET A 196 16.91 -4.92 -30.31
C MET A 196 15.80 -5.39 -29.40
N VAL A 197 14.68 -4.63 -29.38
CA VAL A 197 13.48 -4.98 -28.63
C VAL A 197 12.89 -6.29 -29.11
N ASP A 198 12.80 -6.50 -30.44
CA ASP A 198 12.21 -7.73 -31.03
C ASP A 198 13.06 -8.98 -30.77
N LYS A 199 14.39 -8.86 -30.70
CA LYS A 199 15.34 -9.95 -30.41
C LYS A 199 15.34 -10.34 -28.92
N GLN A 200 15.34 -9.35 -28.00
CA GLN A 200 15.20 -9.57 -26.55
C GLN A 200 13.81 -10.06 -26.15
N LEU A 201 12.77 -9.76 -26.95
CA LEU A 201 11.40 -10.13 -26.67
C LEU A 201 11.09 -11.58 -27.03
N LYS A 202 11.84 -12.19 -27.98
CA LYS A 202 11.70 -13.61 -28.32
C LYS A 202 12.36 -14.51 -27.27
N ASP A 203 13.27 -13.98 -26.45
CA ASP A 203 13.95 -14.72 -25.40
C ASP A 203 13.28 -14.45 -24.06
N SER A 204 12.42 -15.36 -23.60
CA SER A 204 11.81 -15.31 -22.25
C SER A 204 12.85 -15.45 -21.11
N THR A 205 14.11 -15.65 -21.46
CA THR A 205 15.25 -15.85 -20.56
C THR A 205 16.11 -14.61 -20.36
N GLY A 206 15.90 -13.53 -21.12
CA GLY A 206 16.67 -12.29 -21.01
C GLY A 206 16.53 -11.63 -19.64
N SER A 207 17.55 -10.87 -19.23
CA SER A 207 17.64 -10.21 -17.92
C SER A 207 16.47 -9.25 -17.65
N VAL A 208 16.02 -8.48 -18.66
CA VAL A 208 14.84 -7.59 -18.55
C VAL A 208 13.56 -8.39 -18.30
N ALA A 209 13.39 -9.54 -18.96
CA ALA A 209 12.23 -10.40 -18.75
C ALA A 209 12.19 -10.96 -17.33
N LYS A 210 13.35 -11.40 -16.80
CA LYS A 210 13.49 -11.87 -15.42
C LYS A 210 13.15 -10.75 -14.42
N PHE A 211 13.63 -9.55 -14.66
CA PHE A 211 13.38 -8.39 -13.80
C PHE A 211 11.89 -8.02 -13.76
N VAL A 212 11.24 -7.92 -14.91
CA VAL A 212 9.80 -7.66 -15.01
C VAL A 212 8.99 -8.78 -14.34
N ASN A 213 9.35 -10.04 -14.57
CA ASN A 213 8.72 -11.17 -13.90
C ASN A 213 8.89 -11.09 -12.38
N GLN A 214 10.07 -10.68 -11.87
CA GLN A 214 10.30 -10.50 -10.44
C GLN A 214 9.42 -9.40 -9.83
N ILE A 215 9.24 -8.27 -10.53
CA ILE A 215 8.30 -7.22 -10.10
C ILE A 215 6.88 -7.81 -9.95
N ILE A 216 6.44 -8.61 -10.92
CA ILE A 216 5.09 -9.17 -10.92
C ILE A 216 4.94 -10.26 -9.85
N THR A 217 5.88 -11.21 -9.76
CA THR A 217 5.80 -12.31 -8.77
C THR A 217 5.89 -11.79 -7.34
N ASN A 218 6.75 -10.80 -7.08
CA ASN A 218 6.81 -10.12 -5.79
C ASN A 218 5.49 -9.41 -5.44
N ALA A 219 4.82 -8.82 -6.42
CA ALA A 219 3.51 -8.21 -6.20
C ALA A 219 2.44 -9.25 -5.84
N ILE A 220 2.45 -10.42 -6.50
CA ILE A 220 1.54 -11.54 -6.18
C ILE A 220 1.80 -12.06 -4.76
N ASP A 221 3.05 -12.35 -4.41
CA ASP A 221 3.42 -12.88 -3.09
C ASP A 221 3.07 -11.93 -1.95
N ASN A 222 3.15 -10.63 -2.19
CA ASN A 222 2.78 -9.58 -1.24
C ASN A 222 1.29 -9.20 -1.28
N LYS A 223 0.46 -9.88 -2.08
CA LYS A 223 -1.00 -9.61 -2.24
C LYS A 223 -1.28 -8.14 -2.60
N VAL A 224 -0.50 -7.61 -3.51
CA VAL A 224 -0.59 -6.23 -4.01
C VAL A 224 -1.80 -6.10 -4.92
N SER A 225 -2.57 -5.00 -4.78
CA SER A 225 -3.70 -4.72 -5.67
C SER A 225 -3.30 -4.01 -6.96
N ASP A 226 -2.33 -3.09 -6.88
CA ASP A 226 -1.90 -2.31 -8.04
C ASP A 226 -0.37 -2.08 -7.98
N ILE A 227 0.29 -2.18 -9.15
CA ILE A 227 1.71 -1.87 -9.37
C ILE A 227 1.77 -0.56 -10.13
N HIS A 228 2.48 0.42 -9.62
CA HIS A 228 2.71 1.70 -10.28
C HIS A 228 4.18 1.83 -10.64
N ILE A 229 4.45 2.07 -11.93
CA ILE A 229 5.79 2.34 -12.46
C ILE A 229 5.76 3.78 -12.97
N GLU A 230 6.40 4.69 -12.24
CA GLU A 230 6.23 6.13 -12.41
C GLU A 230 7.53 6.81 -12.78
N PRO A 231 7.54 7.64 -13.83
CA PRO A 231 8.74 8.38 -14.24
C PRO A 231 9.17 9.39 -13.18
N ARG A 232 10.47 9.51 -13.02
CA ARG A 232 11.17 10.50 -12.20
C ARG A 232 12.29 11.13 -13.03
N LEU A 233 12.92 12.18 -12.50
CA LEU A 233 14.10 12.80 -13.15
C LEU A 233 15.27 11.83 -13.26
N SER A 234 15.43 10.92 -12.30
CA SER A 234 16.53 9.96 -12.20
C SER A 234 16.16 8.53 -12.61
N GLY A 235 15.17 8.33 -13.48
CA GLY A 235 14.70 7.01 -13.90
C GLY A 235 13.23 6.77 -13.58
N TYR A 236 12.86 5.59 -13.11
CA TYR A 236 11.50 5.29 -12.67
C TYR A 236 11.48 4.77 -11.24
N ILE A 237 10.36 4.97 -10.56
CA ILE A 237 10.07 4.38 -9.25
C ILE A 237 8.96 3.34 -9.40
N VAL A 238 9.15 2.16 -8.78
CA VAL A 238 8.09 1.16 -8.64
C VAL A 238 7.47 1.29 -7.27
N ARG A 239 6.14 1.44 -7.24
CA ARG A 239 5.35 1.47 -6.01
C ARG A 239 4.27 0.41 -6.07
N TYR A 240 4.06 -0.28 -4.97
CA TYR A 240 2.96 -1.23 -4.79
C TYR A 240 1.85 -0.60 -3.96
N ARG A 241 0.60 -0.90 -4.32
CA ARG A 241 -0.55 -0.60 -3.47
C ARG A 241 -0.92 -1.86 -2.70
N LYS A 242 -0.61 -1.87 -1.41
CA LYS A 242 -0.94 -2.95 -0.48
C LYS A 242 -1.92 -2.44 0.56
N ASP A 243 -3.04 -3.15 0.75
CA ASP A 243 -4.12 -2.76 1.67
C ASP A 243 -4.57 -1.29 1.52
N GLY A 244 -4.61 -0.80 0.26
CA GLY A 244 -5.01 0.57 -0.11
C GLY A 244 -3.88 1.62 -0.05
N MET A 245 -2.72 1.31 0.54
CA MET A 245 -1.60 2.23 0.72
C MET A 245 -0.50 2.00 -0.32
N LEU A 246 0.05 3.10 -0.87
CA LEU A 246 1.19 3.05 -1.79
C LEU A 246 2.51 2.99 -1.02
N GLN A 247 3.35 2.02 -1.38
CA GLN A 247 4.68 1.82 -0.80
C GLN A 247 5.72 1.76 -1.90
N LYS A 248 6.85 2.45 -1.71
CA LYS A 248 8.00 2.36 -2.62
C LYS A 248 8.65 0.98 -2.49
N VAL A 249 8.95 0.34 -3.63
CA VAL A 249 9.58 -0.98 -3.68
C VAL A 249 11.00 -0.90 -4.20
N LEU A 250 11.19 -0.25 -5.37
CA LEU A 250 12.51 -0.14 -6.00
C LEU A 250 12.57 1.06 -6.97
N ASP A 251 13.78 1.43 -7.34
CA ASP A 251 14.06 2.38 -8.41
C ASP A 251 14.54 1.63 -9.66
N ILE A 252 14.10 2.08 -10.84
CA ILE A 252 14.56 1.58 -12.14
C ILE A 252 15.52 2.64 -12.71
N PRO A 253 16.80 2.29 -12.95
CA PRO A 253 17.78 3.22 -13.51
C PRO A 253 17.42 3.69 -14.93
N PRO A 254 17.86 4.89 -15.37
CA PRO A 254 17.58 5.42 -16.71
C PRO A 254 18.02 4.50 -17.85
N LYS A 255 19.14 3.79 -17.70
CA LYS A 255 19.70 2.89 -18.74
C LYS A 255 18.77 1.76 -19.16
N VAL A 256 17.89 1.29 -18.26
CA VAL A 256 17.02 0.13 -18.49
C VAL A 256 15.53 0.48 -18.55
N GLU A 257 15.17 1.75 -18.31
CA GLU A 257 13.78 2.19 -18.19
C GLU A 257 12.93 1.90 -19.43
N THR A 258 13.48 2.20 -20.62
CA THR A 258 12.78 2.01 -21.91
C THR A 258 12.50 0.53 -22.17
N SER A 259 13.48 -0.35 -21.90
CA SER A 259 13.34 -1.80 -22.09
C SER A 259 12.31 -2.40 -21.14
N VAL A 260 12.25 -1.92 -19.90
CA VAL A 260 11.24 -2.38 -18.92
C VAL A 260 9.83 -1.98 -19.35
N ILE A 261 9.62 -0.74 -19.79
CA ILE A 261 8.31 -0.28 -20.27
C ILE A 261 7.91 -1.03 -21.55
N ALA A 262 8.83 -1.18 -22.51
CA ALA A 262 8.61 -1.96 -23.71
C ALA A 262 8.21 -3.42 -23.40
N ARG A 263 8.87 -4.06 -22.42
CA ARG A 263 8.51 -5.42 -21.99
C ARG A 263 7.09 -5.52 -21.45
N PHE A 264 6.65 -4.55 -20.64
CA PHE A 264 5.25 -4.52 -20.18
C PHE A 264 4.26 -4.35 -21.34
N LYS A 265 4.57 -3.49 -22.32
CA LYS A 265 3.73 -3.33 -23.52
C LYS A 265 3.61 -4.62 -24.33
N VAL A 266 4.71 -5.36 -24.47
CA VAL A 266 4.70 -6.65 -25.16
C VAL A 266 3.87 -7.68 -24.44
N LEU A 267 4.06 -7.84 -23.12
CA LEU A 267 3.27 -8.76 -22.31
C LEU A 267 1.77 -8.53 -22.48
N SER A 268 1.37 -7.28 -22.65
CA SER A 268 -0.02 -6.85 -22.77
C SER A 268 -0.52 -6.61 -24.21
N ARG A 269 0.30 -6.95 -25.22
CA ARG A 269 0.00 -6.78 -26.65
C ARG A 269 -0.30 -5.34 -27.07
N MET A 270 0.33 -4.37 -26.40
CA MET A 270 0.25 -2.94 -26.75
C MET A 270 1.23 -2.59 -27.87
N ASN A 271 0.99 -1.46 -28.54
CA ASN A 271 1.91 -0.92 -29.52
C ASN A 271 3.14 -0.33 -28.83
N ILE A 272 4.31 -0.93 -29.06
CA ILE A 272 5.58 -0.51 -28.44
C ILE A 272 6.02 0.86 -28.94
N ALA A 273 5.79 1.17 -30.22
CA ALA A 273 6.23 2.42 -30.85
C ALA A 273 5.35 3.64 -30.52
N GLU A 274 4.16 3.45 -29.96
CA GLU A 274 3.27 4.56 -29.59
C GLU A 274 3.48 4.96 -28.12
N HIS A 275 4.07 6.14 -27.90
CA HIS A 275 4.37 6.68 -26.58
C HIS A 275 3.54 7.94 -26.22
N ARG A 276 2.75 8.44 -27.19
CA ARG A 276 2.05 9.74 -27.08
C ARG A 276 0.57 9.58 -26.70
N ARG A 277 0.05 8.36 -26.74
CA ARG A 277 -1.35 8.07 -26.44
C ARG A 277 -1.46 7.04 -25.31
N PRO A 278 -2.45 7.16 -24.43
CA PRO A 278 -2.76 6.11 -23.47
C PRO A 278 -3.07 4.81 -24.20
N GLN A 279 -2.66 3.70 -23.61
CA GLN A 279 -2.97 2.35 -24.10
C GLN A 279 -3.43 1.47 -22.95
N ASP A 280 -4.37 0.58 -23.23
CA ASP A 280 -4.86 -0.43 -22.31
C ASP A 280 -4.55 -1.82 -22.84
N GLY A 281 -4.25 -2.75 -21.96
CA GLY A 281 -3.97 -4.12 -22.28
C GLY A 281 -4.21 -5.06 -21.12
N THR A 282 -4.14 -6.35 -21.42
CA THR A 282 -4.29 -7.41 -20.43
C THR A 282 -3.27 -8.51 -20.69
N PHE A 283 -2.83 -9.18 -19.63
CA PHE A 283 -2.02 -10.39 -19.74
C PHE A 283 -2.27 -11.30 -18.54
N SER A 284 -1.92 -12.59 -18.69
CA SER A 284 -2.09 -13.59 -17.63
C SER A 284 -0.78 -14.29 -17.36
N ILE A 285 -0.51 -14.60 -16.11
CA ILE A 285 0.69 -15.34 -15.68
C ILE A 285 0.27 -16.53 -14.81
N LYS A 286 0.81 -17.70 -15.11
CA LYS A 286 0.74 -18.85 -14.21
C LYS A 286 1.89 -18.77 -13.23
N TYR A 287 1.58 -18.70 -11.94
CA TYR A 287 2.57 -18.63 -10.89
C TYR A 287 2.17 -19.49 -9.69
N LYS A 288 3.09 -20.34 -9.20
CA LYS A 288 2.79 -21.37 -8.20
C LYS A 288 1.57 -22.21 -8.69
N ASN A 289 0.54 -22.32 -7.88
CA ASN A 289 -0.66 -23.13 -8.19
C ASN A 289 -1.83 -22.27 -8.70
N GLY A 290 -1.59 -21.01 -9.13
CA GLY A 290 -2.65 -20.10 -9.58
C GLY A 290 -2.38 -19.47 -10.94
N SER A 291 -3.46 -19.07 -11.61
CA SER A 291 -3.42 -18.18 -12.77
C SER A 291 -3.84 -16.80 -12.32
N TYR A 292 -3.04 -15.80 -12.61
CA TYR A 292 -3.29 -14.40 -12.27
C TYR A 292 -3.48 -13.59 -13.53
N ASP A 293 -4.56 -12.84 -13.57
CA ASP A 293 -4.86 -11.91 -14.65
C ASP A 293 -4.43 -10.49 -14.25
N PHE A 294 -3.95 -9.73 -15.22
CA PHE A 294 -3.47 -8.37 -15.02
C PHE A 294 -4.11 -7.44 -16.05
N ARG A 295 -4.51 -6.27 -15.58
CA ARG A 295 -4.85 -5.14 -16.44
C ARG A 295 -3.79 -4.10 -16.33
N ILE A 296 -3.34 -3.60 -17.46
CA ILE A 296 -2.28 -2.62 -17.54
C ILE A 296 -2.75 -1.44 -18.38
N ASN A 297 -2.47 -0.25 -17.90
CA ASN A 297 -2.67 0.99 -18.62
C ASN A 297 -1.35 1.77 -18.68
N THR A 298 -1.06 2.36 -19.84
CA THR A 298 0.05 3.30 -20.00
C THR A 298 -0.48 4.71 -20.22
N LEU A 299 0.14 5.68 -19.58
CA LEU A 299 -0.23 7.10 -19.70
C LEU A 299 1.00 7.94 -20.00
N PRO A 300 1.01 8.73 -21.09
CA PRO A 300 2.08 9.69 -21.35
C PRO A 300 2.18 10.74 -20.24
N VAL A 301 3.37 10.91 -19.69
CA VAL A 301 3.67 11.87 -18.61
C VAL A 301 5.04 12.50 -18.86
N SER A 302 5.09 13.79 -19.15
CA SER A 302 6.35 14.57 -19.31
C SER A 302 7.38 13.91 -20.25
N GLY A 303 6.93 13.42 -21.42
CA GLY A 303 7.80 12.79 -22.44
C GLY A 303 8.17 11.34 -22.15
N LYS A 304 7.71 10.77 -21.04
CA LYS A 304 7.84 9.36 -20.65
C LYS A 304 6.46 8.73 -20.50
N GLU A 305 6.39 7.46 -20.11
CA GLU A 305 5.12 6.75 -19.89
C GLU A 305 5.02 6.24 -18.46
N LYS A 306 3.99 6.66 -17.74
CA LYS A 306 3.61 6.00 -16.48
C LYS A 306 2.88 4.70 -16.80
N VAL A 307 3.19 3.64 -16.07
CA VAL A 307 2.48 2.34 -16.17
C VAL A 307 1.76 2.07 -14.86
N CYS A 308 0.49 1.66 -14.99
CA CYS A 308 -0.31 1.18 -13.86
C CYS A 308 -0.83 -0.21 -14.18
N ILE A 309 -0.57 -1.18 -13.30
CA ILE A 309 -0.95 -2.58 -13.47
C ILE A 309 -1.82 -2.98 -12.30
N ARG A 310 -3.06 -3.38 -12.57
CA ARG A 310 -3.95 -3.98 -11.58
C ARG A 310 -3.78 -5.47 -11.55
N VAL A 311 -3.58 -6.02 -10.37
CA VAL A 311 -3.51 -7.46 -10.12
C VAL A 311 -4.92 -7.96 -9.83
N LEU A 312 -5.47 -8.80 -10.71
CA LEU A 312 -6.77 -9.43 -10.48
C LEU A 312 -6.54 -10.70 -9.66
N ALA A 313 -7.25 -10.81 -8.55
CA ALA A 313 -7.12 -11.99 -7.69
C ALA A 313 -7.58 -13.25 -8.43
N PRO A 314 -6.91 -14.40 -8.24
CA PRO A 314 -7.37 -15.65 -8.84
C PRO A 314 -8.75 -16.02 -8.29
N ALA A 315 -9.56 -16.66 -9.14
CA ALA A 315 -10.93 -17.09 -8.82
C ALA A 315 -11.05 -18.03 -7.59
N VAL A 316 -9.92 -18.59 -7.12
CA VAL A 316 -9.83 -19.59 -6.05
C VAL A 316 -10.19 -19.06 -4.65
N SER A 317 -10.31 -17.75 -4.44
CA SER A 317 -10.59 -17.20 -3.10
C SER A 317 -12.05 -17.31 -2.64
N LEU A 318 -12.95 -17.71 -3.53
CA LEU A 318 -14.33 -18.03 -3.21
C LEU A 318 -14.50 -19.54 -3.38
N ASN A 319 -14.41 -20.33 -2.27
CA ASN A 319 -14.66 -21.77 -2.34
C ASN A 319 -15.97 -22.06 -3.07
N ALA A 320 -15.93 -22.91 -4.09
CA ALA A 320 -17.07 -23.16 -4.97
C ALA A 320 -18.30 -23.70 -4.21
N ASP A 321 -18.07 -24.46 -3.13
CA ASP A 321 -19.12 -25.17 -2.38
C ASP A 321 -19.76 -24.32 -1.26
N ASP A 322 -19.31 -23.07 -1.01
CA ASP A 322 -19.81 -22.29 0.11
C ASP A 322 -20.91 -21.32 -0.33
N LYS A 323 -22.16 -21.75 -0.17
CA LYS A 323 -23.39 -20.96 -0.45
C LYS A 323 -23.71 -19.89 0.61
N ASN A 324 -22.85 -19.67 1.61
CA ASN A 324 -23.09 -18.66 2.63
C ASN A 324 -22.63 -17.27 2.17
N ILE A 325 -23.44 -16.26 2.44
CA ILE A 325 -23.02 -14.86 2.24
C ILE A 325 -21.86 -14.56 3.17
N LYS A 326 -20.71 -14.20 2.60
CA LYS A 326 -19.51 -13.81 3.35
C LYS A 326 -19.28 -12.32 3.24
N LEU A 327 -19.40 -11.65 4.36
CA LEU A 327 -19.03 -10.25 4.51
C LEU A 327 -17.78 -10.16 5.37
N VAL A 328 -16.68 -9.73 4.80
CA VAL A 328 -15.44 -9.53 5.57
C VAL A 328 -15.63 -8.37 6.54
N GLY A 329 -15.73 -8.65 7.84
CA GLY A 329 -16.03 -7.65 8.89
C GLY A 329 -17.51 -7.43 9.15
N GLY A 330 -18.41 -8.01 8.35
CA GLY A 330 -19.85 -7.95 8.61
C GLY A 330 -20.25 -8.78 9.84
N THR A 331 -21.32 -8.36 10.49
CA THR A 331 -21.93 -9.06 11.60
C THR A 331 -22.99 -10.06 11.10
N ASP A 332 -23.39 -11.02 11.96
CA ASP A 332 -24.49 -11.93 11.64
C ASP A 332 -25.81 -11.16 11.38
N GLU A 333 -26.01 -10.02 12.05
CA GLU A 333 -27.13 -9.11 11.81
C GLU A 333 -27.08 -8.53 10.38
N ASP A 334 -25.92 -8.08 9.92
CA ASP A 334 -25.71 -7.58 8.57
C ASP A 334 -26.02 -8.64 7.52
N ILE A 335 -25.54 -9.86 7.74
CA ILE A 335 -25.80 -11.01 6.87
C ILE A 335 -27.31 -11.33 6.84
N ALA A 336 -27.98 -11.32 7.99
CA ALA A 336 -29.41 -11.56 8.08
C ALA A 336 -30.22 -10.49 7.32
N LYS A 337 -29.84 -9.20 7.44
CA LYS A 337 -30.49 -8.12 6.68
C LYS A 337 -30.35 -8.34 5.17
N ILE A 338 -29.14 -8.70 4.69
CA ILE A 338 -28.93 -8.97 3.27
C ILE A 338 -29.71 -10.21 2.83
N LYS A 339 -29.71 -11.30 3.60
CA LYS A 339 -30.51 -12.49 3.28
C LYS A 339 -32.00 -12.16 3.13
N ASN A 340 -32.54 -11.32 4.01
CA ASN A 340 -33.94 -10.90 3.94
C ASN A 340 -34.22 -10.06 2.67
N MET A 341 -33.29 -9.19 2.27
CA MET A 341 -33.45 -8.39 1.06
C MET A 341 -33.44 -9.26 -0.21
N VAL A 342 -32.51 -10.21 -0.30
CA VAL A 342 -32.37 -11.08 -1.49
C VAL A 342 -33.40 -12.20 -1.55
N SER A 343 -34.13 -12.45 -0.46
CA SER A 343 -35.27 -13.39 -0.45
C SER A 343 -36.52 -12.82 -1.11
N CYS A 344 -36.54 -11.51 -1.46
CA CYS A 344 -37.60 -10.94 -2.25
C CYS A 344 -37.51 -11.45 -3.69
N PRO A 345 -38.64 -11.89 -4.30
CA PRO A 345 -38.59 -12.46 -5.63
C PRO A 345 -38.23 -11.43 -6.72
N ASN A 346 -38.46 -10.17 -6.46
CA ASN A 346 -38.18 -9.07 -7.40
C ASN A 346 -37.84 -7.78 -6.66
N GLY A 347 -37.18 -6.88 -7.36
CA GLY A 347 -36.77 -5.57 -6.83
C GLY A 347 -35.35 -5.21 -7.18
N ILE A 348 -34.88 -4.09 -6.70
CA ILE A 348 -33.50 -3.60 -6.92
C ILE A 348 -32.76 -3.57 -5.58
N ILE A 349 -31.59 -4.18 -5.52
CA ILE A 349 -30.66 -4.08 -4.40
C ILE A 349 -29.39 -3.41 -4.91
N LEU A 350 -29.00 -2.33 -4.28
CA LEU A 350 -27.83 -1.54 -4.68
C LEU A 350 -26.70 -1.66 -3.65
N THR A 351 -25.47 -1.78 -4.15
CA THR A 351 -24.28 -1.62 -3.33
C THR A 351 -23.62 -0.29 -3.66
N SER A 352 -23.35 0.54 -2.66
CA SER A 352 -22.77 1.87 -2.86
C SER A 352 -21.41 2.03 -2.21
N GLY A 353 -20.62 2.97 -2.74
CA GLY A 353 -19.31 3.32 -2.22
C GLY A 353 -18.29 3.65 -3.32
N PRO A 354 -17.12 4.16 -2.95
CA PRO A 354 -16.06 4.51 -3.90
C PRO A 354 -15.45 3.26 -4.55
N THR A 355 -14.61 3.49 -5.55
CA THR A 355 -13.80 2.42 -6.15
C THR A 355 -12.92 1.77 -5.10
N GLY A 356 -12.86 0.45 -5.10
CA GLY A 356 -12.07 -0.32 -4.13
C GLY A 356 -12.71 -0.50 -2.75
N SER A 357 -13.98 -0.14 -2.56
CA SER A 357 -14.70 -0.41 -1.29
C SER A 357 -15.19 -1.86 -1.13
N GLY A 358 -14.98 -2.73 -2.14
CA GLY A 358 -15.34 -4.14 -2.07
C GLY A 358 -16.75 -4.48 -2.56
N LYS A 359 -17.45 -3.57 -3.26
CA LYS A 359 -18.81 -3.76 -3.77
C LYS A 359 -18.98 -5.05 -4.57
N THR A 360 -18.12 -5.26 -5.57
CA THR A 360 -18.15 -6.44 -6.43
C THR A 360 -17.99 -7.74 -5.63
N THR A 361 -17.08 -7.76 -4.64
CA THR A 361 -16.88 -8.93 -3.78
C THR A 361 -18.15 -9.26 -2.97
N THR A 362 -18.82 -8.24 -2.43
CA THR A 362 -20.07 -8.40 -1.70
C THR A 362 -21.17 -8.93 -2.62
N LEU A 363 -21.36 -8.34 -3.82
CA LEU A 363 -22.35 -8.80 -4.80
C LEU A 363 -22.07 -10.21 -5.29
N TYR A 364 -20.80 -10.56 -5.54
CA TYR A 364 -20.44 -11.92 -5.91
C TYR A 364 -20.71 -12.94 -4.80
N SER A 365 -20.51 -12.56 -3.54
CA SER A 365 -20.89 -13.39 -2.40
C SER A 365 -22.40 -13.61 -2.32
N VAL A 366 -23.18 -12.57 -2.61
CA VAL A 366 -24.65 -12.65 -2.71
C VAL A 366 -25.06 -13.54 -3.88
N LEU A 367 -24.53 -13.32 -5.10
CA LEU A 367 -24.85 -14.14 -6.27
C LEU A 367 -24.56 -15.62 -6.04
N LYS A 368 -23.41 -15.94 -5.41
CA LYS A 368 -23.10 -17.33 -5.05
C LYS A 368 -24.13 -17.96 -4.13
N SER A 369 -24.65 -17.19 -3.17
CA SER A 369 -25.65 -17.70 -2.23
C SER A 369 -27.02 -17.96 -2.91
N LEU A 370 -27.26 -17.34 -4.04
CA LEU A 370 -28.49 -17.45 -4.83
C LEU A 370 -28.37 -18.42 -6.03
N ASN A 371 -27.13 -18.91 -6.29
CA ASN A 371 -26.85 -19.74 -7.46
C ASN A 371 -27.27 -21.20 -7.18
N ASP A 372 -28.44 -21.54 -7.67
CA ASP A 372 -29.01 -22.90 -7.68
C ASP A 372 -29.33 -23.35 -9.12
N GLU A 373 -29.53 -24.65 -9.31
CA GLU A 373 -29.76 -25.24 -10.63
C GLU A 373 -31.07 -24.77 -11.28
N ASP A 374 -32.02 -24.33 -10.47
CA ASP A 374 -33.34 -23.84 -10.90
C ASP A 374 -33.42 -22.31 -11.02
N VAL A 375 -32.30 -21.61 -10.88
CA VAL A 375 -32.23 -20.13 -10.93
C VAL A 375 -31.35 -19.66 -12.09
N ASN A 376 -31.91 -18.91 -13.03
CA ASN A 376 -31.16 -18.32 -14.14
C ASN A 376 -30.54 -16.97 -13.74
N ILE A 377 -29.24 -16.98 -13.44
CA ILE A 377 -28.50 -15.77 -13.08
C ILE A 377 -27.68 -15.28 -14.29
N THR A 378 -27.89 -14.03 -14.67
CA THR A 378 -27.14 -13.40 -15.74
C THR A 378 -26.51 -12.09 -15.28
N THR A 379 -25.26 -11.84 -15.67
CA THR A 379 -24.55 -10.59 -15.32
C THR A 379 -24.11 -9.82 -16.56
N ILE A 380 -23.95 -8.51 -16.37
CA ILE A 380 -23.32 -7.63 -17.34
C ILE A 380 -22.32 -6.71 -16.60
N GLU A 381 -21.05 -6.77 -16.98
CA GLU A 381 -19.94 -6.24 -16.23
C GLU A 381 -18.93 -5.48 -17.11
N ASP A 382 -18.23 -4.51 -16.53
CA ASP A 382 -17.16 -3.73 -17.20
C ASP A 382 -15.90 -3.62 -16.33
N PRO A 383 -15.08 -4.65 -16.42
CA PRO A 383 -15.27 -5.96 -16.97
C PRO A 383 -15.58 -7.02 -15.90
N ILE A 384 -15.72 -8.28 -16.29
CA ILE A 384 -15.82 -9.42 -15.35
C ILE A 384 -14.54 -9.50 -14.54
N GLU A 385 -14.66 -9.41 -13.19
CA GLU A 385 -13.53 -9.48 -12.26
C GLU A 385 -13.14 -10.92 -11.92
N ILE A 386 -14.13 -11.80 -11.73
CA ILE A 386 -13.95 -13.21 -11.40
C ILE A 386 -15.01 -14.02 -12.14
N LYS A 387 -14.62 -15.11 -12.79
CA LYS A 387 -15.57 -16.06 -13.39
C LYS A 387 -16.24 -16.88 -12.30
N LEU A 388 -17.56 -16.93 -12.34
CA LEU A 388 -18.40 -17.71 -11.43
C LEU A 388 -19.02 -18.86 -12.20
N GLU A 389 -18.86 -20.07 -11.71
CA GLU A 389 -19.48 -21.25 -12.28
C GLU A 389 -21.00 -21.20 -12.07
N GLY A 390 -21.79 -21.64 -13.06
CA GLY A 390 -23.26 -21.62 -13.01
C GLY A 390 -23.89 -20.25 -13.29
N ILE A 391 -23.10 -19.19 -13.57
CA ILE A 391 -23.61 -17.85 -13.83
C ILE A 391 -23.23 -17.40 -15.24
N ASN A 392 -24.19 -16.87 -15.98
CA ASN A 392 -24.01 -16.36 -17.34
C ASN A 392 -23.44 -14.93 -17.29
N GLN A 393 -22.13 -14.77 -17.44
CA GLN A 393 -21.46 -13.47 -17.32
C GLN A 393 -21.18 -12.87 -18.70
N SER A 394 -21.76 -11.70 -18.99
CA SER A 394 -21.51 -10.90 -20.19
C SER A 394 -20.60 -9.72 -19.87
N GLN A 395 -19.67 -9.42 -20.77
CA GLN A 395 -18.76 -8.28 -20.63
C GLN A 395 -19.06 -7.20 -21.65
N ILE A 396 -18.99 -5.94 -21.21
CA ILE A 396 -19.10 -4.75 -22.07
C ILE A 396 -18.01 -4.77 -23.13
N ASN A 397 -18.40 -4.43 -24.35
CA ASN A 397 -17.49 -4.24 -25.48
C ASN A 397 -17.98 -3.07 -26.35
N ALA A 398 -17.54 -1.88 -26.04
CA ALA A 398 -17.95 -0.66 -26.74
C ALA A 398 -17.62 -0.71 -28.26
N LYS A 399 -16.52 -1.38 -28.64
CA LYS A 399 -16.16 -1.54 -30.07
C LYS A 399 -17.15 -2.42 -30.83
N ALA A 400 -17.78 -3.36 -30.16
CA ALA A 400 -18.82 -4.23 -30.73
C ALA A 400 -20.24 -3.68 -30.50
N GLY A 401 -20.39 -2.48 -29.93
CA GLY A 401 -21.69 -1.89 -29.59
C GLY A 401 -22.40 -2.52 -28.39
N ILE A 402 -21.68 -3.32 -27.59
CA ILE A 402 -22.21 -3.95 -26.38
C ILE A 402 -22.08 -2.96 -25.23
N THR A 403 -23.17 -2.30 -24.88
CA THR A 403 -23.31 -1.36 -23.74
C THR A 403 -24.15 -1.99 -22.64
N PHE A 404 -24.18 -1.38 -21.43
CA PHE A 404 -25.04 -1.84 -20.35
C PHE A 404 -26.52 -1.89 -20.80
N ALA A 405 -27.03 -0.82 -21.39
CA ALA A 405 -28.42 -0.74 -21.85
C ALA A 405 -28.74 -1.74 -22.95
N SER A 406 -27.87 -1.88 -23.99
CA SER A 406 -28.12 -2.81 -25.10
C SER A 406 -28.11 -4.27 -24.64
N CYS A 407 -27.20 -4.62 -23.73
CA CYS A 407 -27.10 -5.97 -23.20
C CYS A 407 -28.25 -6.29 -22.24
N MET A 408 -28.66 -5.37 -21.36
CA MET A 408 -29.82 -5.58 -20.49
C MET A 408 -31.10 -5.88 -21.28
N ARG A 409 -31.36 -5.15 -22.39
CA ARG A 409 -32.49 -5.45 -23.28
C ARG A 409 -32.43 -6.84 -23.89
N ALA A 410 -31.23 -7.36 -24.13
CA ALA A 410 -31.04 -8.72 -24.61
C ALA A 410 -31.25 -9.75 -23.50
N ILE A 411 -30.70 -9.50 -22.31
CA ILE A 411 -30.83 -10.36 -21.13
C ILE A 411 -32.30 -10.58 -20.76
N LEU A 412 -33.11 -9.53 -20.75
CA LEU A 412 -34.56 -9.63 -20.48
C LEU A 412 -35.35 -10.54 -21.44
N ARG A 413 -34.75 -10.99 -22.54
CA ARG A 413 -35.31 -11.98 -23.46
C ARG A 413 -34.69 -13.37 -23.32
N GLN A 414 -33.85 -13.57 -22.30
CA GLN A 414 -33.19 -14.83 -21.97
C GLN A 414 -33.76 -15.51 -20.72
N ASP A 415 -34.98 -15.08 -20.30
CA ASP A 415 -35.70 -15.63 -19.14
C ASP A 415 -34.85 -15.65 -17.88
N PRO A 416 -34.28 -14.52 -17.45
CA PRO A 416 -33.48 -14.44 -16.24
C PRO A 416 -34.35 -14.32 -15.01
N ASP A 417 -33.94 -14.91 -13.90
CA ASP A 417 -34.52 -14.67 -12.56
C ASP A 417 -33.79 -13.53 -11.86
N ILE A 418 -32.46 -13.54 -11.96
CA ILE A 418 -31.57 -12.58 -11.27
C ILE A 418 -30.63 -11.93 -12.31
N ILE A 419 -30.56 -10.61 -12.26
CA ILE A 419 -29.72 -9.82 -13.15
C ILE A 419 -28.71 -9.03 -12.32
N LEU A 420 -27.40 -9.20 -12.54
CA LEU A 420 -26.40 -8.28 -12.02
C LEU A 420 -26.01 -7.27 -13.11
N VAL A 421 -26.21 -5.99 -12.83
CA VAL A 421 -25.68 -4.88 -13.63
C VAL A 421 -24.46 -4.35 -12.90
N GLY A 422 -23.26 -4.46 -13.48
CA GLY A 422 -22.01 -4.09 -12.85
C GLY A 422 -22.05 -2.71 -12.19
N GLU A 423 -22.61 -1.73 -12.89
CA GLU A 423 -22.89 -0.40 -12.34
C GLU A 423 -23.99 0.33 -13.13
N ILE A 424 -24.71 1.22 -12.43
CA ILE A 424 -25.67 2.15 -13.03
C ILE A 424 -25.06 3.54 -13.01
N ARG A 425 -24.74 4.09 -14.20
CA ARG A 425 -24.14 5.42 -14.39
C ARG A 425 -25.08 6.42 -15.05
N ASP A 426 -26.05 5.96 -15.79
CA ASP A 426 -26.95 6.75 -16.64
C ASP A 426 -28.41 6.37 -16.48
N TYR A 427 -29.29 7.28 -16.91
CA TYR A 427 -30.73 7.10 -16.82
C TYR A 427 -31.22 5.92 -17.66
N GLU A 428 -30.66 5.69 -18.84
CA GLU A 428 -31.11 4.61 -19.74
C GLU A 428 -30.94 3.23 -19.07
N THR A 429 -29.78 2.99 -18.46
CA THR A 429 -29.50 1.75 -17.71
C THR A 429 -30.42 1.64 -16.50
N LEU A 430 -30.62 2.74 -15.76
CA LEU A 430 -31.52 2.80 -14.59
C LEU A 430 -32.96 2.48 -14.96
N GLU A 431 -33.48 3.08 -16.04
CA GLU A 431 -34.86 2.87 -16.51
C GLU A 431 -35.12 1.39 -16.85
N ILE A 432 -34.15 0.73 -17.52
CA ILE A 432 -34.26 -0.70 -17.85
C ILE A 432 -34.21 -1.55 -16.56
N ALA A 433 -33.36 -1.21 -15.60
CA ALA A 433 -33.28 -1.90 -14.32
C ALA A 433 -34.59 -1.78 -13.51
N ILE A 434 -35.18 -0.60 -13.47
CA ILE A 434 -36.50 -0.37 -12.86
C ILE A 434 -37.58 -1.20 -13.57
N SER A 435 -37.59 -1.20 -14.92
CA SER A 435 -38.54 -1.99 -15.71
C SER A 435 -38.40 -3.49 -15.41
N ALA A 436 -37.17 -4.00 -15.35
CA ALA A 436 -36.87 -5.39 -14.99
C ALA A 436 -37.44 -5.74 -13.60
N ALA A 437 -37.20 -4.90 -12.61
CA ALA A 437 -37.69 -5.11 -11.25
C ALA A 437 -39.23 -5.10 -11.17
N LEU A 438 -39.89 -4.24 -11.93
CA LEU A 438 -41.36 -4.18 -12.01
C LEU A 438 -41.96 -5.41 -12.69
N THR A 439 -41.23 -6.02 -13.62
CA THR A 439 -41.65 -7.22 -14.37
C THR A 439 -41.30 -8.54 -13.72
N GLY A 440 -40.80 -8.55 -12.48
CA GLY A 440 -40.61 -9.76 -11.69
C GLY A 440 -39.18 -10.20 -11.45
N HIS A 441 -38.16 -9.46 -11.90
CA HIS A 441 -36.77 -9.85 -11.77
C HIS A 441 -36.10 -9.24 -10.52
N LEU A 442 -35.16 -9.96 -9.91
CA LEU A 442 -34.27 -9.42 -8.90
C LEU A 442 -33.06 -8.77 -9.58
N VAL A 443 -32.90 -7.46 -9.43
CA VAL A 443 -31.79 -6.72 -10.03
C VAL A 443 -30.79 -6.32 -8.94
N LEU A 444 -29.54 -6.71 -9.12
CA LEU A 444 -28.40 -6.32 -8.28
C LEU A 444 -27.52 -5.34 -9.05
N SER A 445 -27.08 -4.25 -8.41
CA SER A 445 -26.16 -3.32 -9.08
C SER A 445 -25.29 -2.52 -8.12
N THR A 446 -24.36 -1.74 -8.69
CA THR A 446 -23.53 -0.81 -7.92
C THR A 446 -23.80 0.64 -8.35
N VAL A 447 -23.63 1.54 -7.40
CA VAL A 447 -23.63 3.00 -7.61
C VAL A 447 -22.49 3.64 -6.82
N HIS A 448 -22.11 4.88 -7.19
CA HIS A 448 -21.06 5.63 -6.51
C HIS A 448 -21.67 6.75 -5.66
N THR A 449 -22.04 6.42 -4.42
CA THR A 449 -22.57 7.36 -3.42
C THR A 449 -21.87 7.16 -2.07
N ASN A 450 -22.02 8.13 -1.17
CA ASN A 450 -21.31 8.14 0.11
C ASN A 450 -22.07 7.42 1.23
N SER A 451 -23.41 7.35 1.15
CA SER A 451 -24.27 6.66 2.13
C SER A 451 -25.40 5.90 1.42
N ALA A 452 -26.14 5.11 2.18
CA ALA A 452 -27.27 4.37 1.66
C ALA A 452 -28.45 5.33 1.32
N ALA A 453 -28.71 6.32 2.16
CA ALA A 453 -29.76 7.31 1.90
C ALA A 453 -29.43 8.18 0.67
N ALA A 454 -28.20 8.67 0.55
CA ALA A 454 -27.75 9.43 -0.62
C ALA A 454 -27.85 8.63 -1.94
N THR A 455 -27.93 7.29 -1.87
CA THR A 455 -28.18 6.46 -3.05
C THR A 455 -29.59 6.70 -3.61
N VAL A 456 -30.58 6.85 -2.78
CA VAL A 456 -31.98 7.13 -3.19
C VAL A 456 -32.03 8.47 -3.93
N THR A 457 -31.49 9.52 -3.33
CA THR A 457 -31.41 10.86 -3.95
C THR A 457 -30.69 10.78 -5.30
N ARG A 458 -29.62 10.02 -5.39
CA ARG A 458 -28.86 9.85 -6.63
C ARG A 458 -29.67 9.22 -7.75
N LEU A 459 -30.51 8.22 -7.46
CA LEU A 459 -31.40 7.63 -8.48
C LEU A 459 -32.41 8.65 -9.01
N ILE A 460 -32.96 9.49 -8.12
CA ILE A 460 -33.92 10.56 -8.48
C ILE A 460 -33.20 11.62 -9.33
N GLU A 461 -32.01 12.07 -8.94
CA GLU A 461 -31.20 13.01 -9.71
C GLU A 461 -30.84 12.49 -11.12
N MET A 462 -30.66 11.18 -11.27
CA MET A 462 -30.45 10.54 -12.58
C MET A 462 -31.70 10.57 -13.45
N GLY A 463 -32.87 10.96 -12.95
CA GLY A 463 -34.11 11.12 -13.68
C GLY A 463 -35.20 10.10 -13.35
N ALA A 464 -34.93 9.16 -12.40
CA ALA A 464 -35.96 8.21 -11.99
C ALA A 464 -37.09 8.93 -11.21
N LYS A 465 -38.32 8.50 -11.44
CA LYS A 465 -39.50 9.02 -10.71
C LYS A 465 -39.52 8.45 -9.28
N ASP A 466 -39.79 9.29 -8.28
CA ASP A 466 -39.81 8.93 -6.85
C ASP A 466 -40.68 7.69 -6.58
N TYR A 467 -41.89 7.61 -7.17
CA TYR A 467 -42.76 6.47 -6.99
C TYR A 467 -42.24 5.17 -7.60
N LEU A 468 -41.43 5.25 -8.67
CA LEU A 468 -40.77 4.08 -9.27
C LEU A 468 -39.65 3.58 -8.38
N VAL A 469 -38.78 4.47 -7.89
CA VAL A 469 -37.72 4.13 -6.93
C VAL A 469 -38.33 3.53 -5.66
N SER A 470 -39.35 4.16 -5.10
CA SER A 470 -40.09 3.69 -3.91
C SER A 470 -40.66 2.27 -4.10
N SER A 471 -41.19 1.96 -5.28
CA SER A 471 -41.82 0.66 -5.55
C SER A 471 -40.82 -0.45 -5.83
N THR A 472 -39.69 -0.14 -6.44
CA THR A 472 -38.73 -1.15 -6.93
C THR A 472 -37.51 -1.35 -6.03
N LEU A 473 -37.07 -0.33 -5.29
CA LEU A 473 -35.92 -0.44 -4.42
C LEU A 473 -36.24 -1.31 -3.18
N SER A 474 -35.46 -2.39 -2.99
CA SER A 474 -35.60 -3.32 -1.86
C SER A 474 -34.59 -3.05 -0.76
N GLY A 475 -33.39 -2.57 -1.10
CA GLY A 475 -32.37 -2.20 -0.14
C GLY A 475 -31.12 -1.59 -0.75
N VAL A 476 -30.35 -0.95 0.12
CA VAL A 476 -29.05 -0.36 -0.23
C VAL A 476 -28.01 -0.78 0.79
N ILE A 477 -26.82 -1.19 0.29
CA ILE A 477 -25.67 -1.58 1.10
C ILE A 477 -24.55 -0.57 0.83
N ALA A 478 -24.40 0.43 1.67
CA ALA A 478 -23.23 1.30 1.58
C ALA A 478 -22.02 0.65 2.27
N GLN A 479 -20.86 0.75 1.64
CA GLN A 479 -19.69 0.00 2.04
C GLN A 479 -18.38 0.80 1.93
N ARG A 480 -17.51 0.63 2.93
CA ARG A 480 -16.13 1.10 2.95
C ARG A 480 -15.19 -0.03 3.36
N LEU A 481 -13.91 0.10 3.05
CA LEU A 481 -12.86 -0.80 3.55
C LEU A 481 -11.89 -0.01 4.43
N VAL A 482 -11.68 -0.50 5.66
CA VAL A 482 -10.64 -0.04 6.58
C VAL A 482 -9.57 -1.12 6.72
N ARG A 483 -8.35 -0.74 7.09
CA ARG A 483 -7.29 -1.72 7.37
C ARG A 483 -7.58 -2.41 8.70
N ARG A 484 -7.36 -3.72 8.72
CA ARG A 484 -7.48 -4.53 9.94
C ARG A 484 -6.19 -4.46 10.73
N LEU A 485 -6.30 -4.21 12.02
CA LEU A 485 -5.16 -4.29 12.95
C LEU A 485 -4.52 -5.67 12.90
N CYS A 486 -3.21 -5.69 13.03
CA CYS A 486 -2.46 -6.93 13.17
C CYS A 486 -2.67 -7.50 14.58
N ASP A 487 -3.23 -8.69 14.66
CA ASP A 487 -3.54 -9.33 15.95
C ASP A 487 -2.29 -9.64 16.78
N ASP A 488 -1.11 -9.77 16.14
CA ASP A 488 0.16 -10.10 16.80
C ASP A 488 0.85 -8.90 17.46
N CYS A 489 0.50 -7.65 17.09
CA CYS A 489 1.25 -6.49 17.57
C CYS A 489 0.39 -5.27 17.93
N LYS A 490 -0.93 -5.37 17.87
CA LYS A 490 -1.79 -4.28 18.34
C LYS A 490 -1.58 -4.04 19.83
N GLU A 491 -1.61 -2.77 20.24
CA GLU A 491 -1.46 -2.37 21.64
C GLU A 491 -2.75 -1.78 22.17
N GLU A 492 -3.16 -2.22 23.36
CA GLU A 492 -4.30 -1.68 24.06
C GLU A 492 -3.97 -0.30 24.66
N TYR A 493 -4.87 0.64 24.57
CA TYR A 493 -4.79 1.94 25.20
C TYR A 493 -6.18 2.56 25.38
N PHE A 494 -6.26 3.65 26.15
CA PHE A 494 -7.47 4.43 26.30
C PHE A 494 -7.36 5.71 25.48
N ALA A 495 -8.38 6.02 24.70
CA ALA A 495 -8.38 7.22 23.87
C ALA A 495 -8.31 8.50 24.72
N THR A 496 -7.61 9.49 24.21
CA THR A 496 -7.70 10.86 24.72
C THR A 496 -9.02 11.51 24.29
N HIS A 497 -9.40 12.61 24.95
CA HIS A 497 -10.60 13.38 24.56
C HIS A 497 -10.52 13.87 23.11
N ASP A 498 -9.35 14.38 22.70
CA ASP A 498 -9.13 14.89 21.34
C ASP A 498 -9.22 13.78 20.27
N GLU A 499 -8.75 12.57 20.56
CA GLU A 499 -8.92 11.42 19.68
C GLU A 499 -10.39 10.99 19.57
N ALA A 500 -11.09 10.91 20.69
CA ALA A 500 -12.50 10.52 20.72
C ALA A 500 -13.39 11.52 19.98
N ARG A 501 -13.13 12.83 20.12
CA ARG A 501 -13.86 13.92 19.45
C ARG A 501 -13.75 13.86 17.91
N GLN A 502 -12.70 13.25 17.38
CA GLN A 502 -12.58 13.08 15.92
C GLN A 502 -13.62 12.13 15.35
N ILE A 503 -14.16 11.21 16.16
CA ILE A 503 -15.03 10.11 15.71
C ILE A 503 -16.40 10.09 16.38
N ILE A 504 -16.63 10.91 17.41
CA ILE A 504 -17.89 11.01 18.17
C ILE A 504 -18.19 12.50 18.39
N ALA A 505 -19.41 12.93 18.06
CA ALA A 505 -19.84 14.33 18.25
C ALA A 505 -20.41 14.58 19.65
N ASN A 506 -21.09 13.60 20.24
CA ASN A 506 -21.79 13.75 21.52
C ASN A 506 -20.81 13.63 22.71
N GLU A 507 -20.80 14.63 23.58
CA GLU A 507 -19.86 14.70 24.71
C GLU A 507 -20.06 13.56 25.74
N ASP A 508 -21.31 13.15 25.99
CA ASP A 508 -21.58 12.05 26.94
C ASP A 508 -21.07 10.71 26.35
N GLU A 509 -21.22 10.51 25.05
CA GLU A 509 -20.70 9.33 24.34
C GLU A 509 -19.16 9.33 24.32
N ILE A 510 -18.51 10.50 24.18
CA ILE A 510 -17.04 10.65 24.28
C ILE A 510 -16.57 10.17 25.66
N GLN A 511 -17.20 10.63 26.74
CA GLN A 511 -16.85 10.23 28.11
C GLN A 511 -17.05 8.72 28.35
N GLU A 512 -18.06 8.13 27.76
CA GLU A 512 -18.29 6.68 27.78
C GLU A 512 -17.26 5.90 26.95
N PHE A 513 -16.91 6.41 25.78
CA PHE A 513 -15.92 5.79 24.89
C PHE A 513 -14.53 5.78 25.53
N MET A 514 -14.09 6.86 26.16
CA MET A 514 -12.80 6.98 26.84
C MET A 514 -12.61 5.97 27.99
N LYS A 515 -13.69 5.43 28.54
CA LYS A 515 -13.63 4.39 29.59
C LYS A 515 -13.37 2.99 29.03
N LYS A 516 -13.48 2.81 27.72
CA LYS A 516 -13.32 1.51 27.06
C LYS A 516 -11.94 1.39 26.43
N PRO A 517 -11.26 0.25 26.60
CA PRO A 517 -9.98 0.03 25.94
C PRO A 517 -10.18 -0.09 24.43
N ILE A 518 -9.30 0.53 23.70
CA ILE A 518 -9.18 0.42 22.24
C ILE A 518 -7.75 0.05 21.87
N TYR A 519 -7.47 -0.10 20.58
CA TYR A 519 -6.18 -0.61 20.13
C TYR A 519 -5.56 0.31 19.07
N ARG A 520 -4.24 0.45 19.12
CA ARG A 520 -3.44 1.14 18.11
C ARG A 520 -2.48 0.21 17.39
N ALA A 521 -2.07 0.62 16.20
CA ALA A 521 -1.11 -0.10 15.38
C ALA A 521 0.31 0.12 15.91
N LYS A 522 1.04 -0.98 16.24
CA LYS A 522 2.45 -0.91 16.66
C LYS A 522 3.40 -1.22 15.50
N GLY A 523 3.14 -2.30 14.79
CA GLY A 523 4.03 -2.85 13.77
C GLY A 523 4.88 -4.02 14.27
N CYS A 524 4.98 -5.07 13.45
CA CYS A 524 5.85 -6.23 13.68
C CYS A 524 6.23 -6.88 12.34
N ASN A 525 7.14 -7.84 12.36
CA ASN A 525 7.58 -8.58 11.16
C ASN A 525 6.43 -9.27 10.39
N LYS A 526 5.33 -9.67 11.09
CA LYS A 526 4.21 -10.35 10.44
C LYS A 526 3.30 -9.41 9.63
N CYS A 527 3.37 -8.12 9.87
CA CYS A 527 2.61 -7.08 9.17
C CYS A 527 3.52 -6.10 8.43
N ASP A 528 4.78 -6.45 8.18
CA ASP A 528 5.79 -5.59 7.54
C ASP A 528 5.89 -4.22 8.23
N PHE A 529 5.84 -4.22 9.57
CA PHE A 529 5.89 -3.06 10.45
C PHE A 529 4.78 -2.02 10.23
N SER A 530 3.77 -2.33 9.43
CA SER A 530 2.64 -1.42 9.18
C SER A 530 1.65 -1.34 10.35
N GLY A 531 1.65 -2.32 11.25
CA GLY A 531 0.64 -2.50 12.29
C GLY A 531 -0.71 -3.03 11.79
N TYR A 532 -0.86 -3.22 10.47
CA TYR A 532 -2.10 -3.68 9.84
C TYR A 532 -1.86 -4.91 8.97
N LYS A 533 -2.87 -5.78 8.87
CA LYS A 533 -2.83 -6.99 8.04
C LYS A 533 -4.19 -7.28 7.42
N GLY A 534 -4.31 -6.99 6.14
CA GLY A 534 -5.57 -7.12 5.41
C GLY A 534 -6.54 -5.98 5.68
N ARG A 535 -7.76 -6.13 5.20
CA ARG A 535 -8.83 -5.12 5.27
C ARG A 535 -10.10 -5.77 5.79
N LEU A 536 -10.99 -4.95 6.36
CA LEU A 536 -12.35 -5.34 6.75
C LEU A 536 -13.34 -4.34 6.21
N GLY A 537 -14.55 -4.80 5.92
CA GLY A 537 -15.65 -3.97 5.46
C GLY A 537 -16.37 -3.31 6.62
N VAL A 538 -16.76 -2.07 6.39
CA VAL A 538 -17.68 -1.29 7.21
C VAL A 538 -18.95 -1.14 6.40
N TYR A 539 -20.08 -1.54 6.96
CA TYR A 539 -21.35 -1.64 6.26
C TYR A 539 -22.41 -0.74 6.88
N GLU A 540 -23.19 -0.10 6.01
CA GLU A 540 -24.44 0.59 6.33
C GLU A 540 -25.52 -0.04 5.45
N ILE A 541 -26.43 -0.79 6.07
CA ILE A 541 -27.41 -1.60 5.35
C ILE A 541 -28.81 -1.03 5.62
N MET A 542 -29.36 -0.38 4.61
CA MET A 542 -30.70 0.19 4.61
C MET A 542 -31.68 -0.77 3.95
N THR A 543 -32.59 -1.33 4.71
CA THR A 543 -33.74 -2.07 4.21
C THR A 543 -34.90 -1.12 3.94
N ILE A 544 -35.54 -1.22 2.77
CA ILE A 544 -36.60 -0.30 2.36
C ILE A 544 -37.93 -0.81 2.92
N ASN A 545 -38.30 -0.34 4.11
CA ASN A 545 -39.55 -0.64 4.76
C ASN A 545 -40.69 0.30 4.30
N LYS A 546 -41.89 0.14 4.84
CA LYS A 546 -43.06 0.95 4.47
C LYS A 546 -42.88 2.46 4.75
N GLU A 547 -42.21 2.82 5.84
CA GLU A 547 -41.94 4.20 6.22
C GLU A 547 -40.96 4.85 5.22
N ILE A 548 -39.84 4.18 4.91
CA ILE A 548 -38.86 4.66 3.94
C ILE A 548 -39.49 4.74 2.55
N LYS A 549 -40.29 3.75 2.12
CA LYS A 549 -41.03 3.81 0.84
C LYS A 549 -41.89 5.07 0.74
N ARG A 550 -42.59 5.41 1.83
CA ARG A 550 -43.42 6.60 1.86
C ARG A 550 -42.60 7.88 1.74
N LEU A 551 -41.50 7.99 2.49
CA LEU A 551 -40.60 9.15 2.42
C LEU A 551 -40.03 9.32 1.00
N VAL A 552 -39.54 8.26 0.40
CA VAL A 552 -39.01 8.26 -0.99
C VAL A 552 -40.10 8.70 -1.97
N ALA A 553 -41.33 8.17 -1.86
CA ALA A 553 -42.44 8.53 -2.75
C ALA A 553 -42.89 9.99 -2.59
N MET A 554 -42.61 10.62 -1.44
CA MET A 554 -42.92 12.04 -1.16
C MET A 554 -41.75 12.96 -1.54
N GLY A 555 -40.64 12.45 -2.07
CA GLY A 555 -39.46 13.24 -2.42
C GLY A 555 -38.67 13.76 -1.22
N ALA A 556 -38.67 13.02 -0.10
CA ALA A 556 -37.91 13.38 1.10
C ALA A 556 -36.42 13.46 0.82
N HIS A 557 -35.74 14.35 1.53
CA HIS A 557 -34.26 14.48 1.45
C HIS A 557 -33.53 13.29 2.10
N ASP A 558 -32.29 13.09 1.73
CA ASP A 558 -31.45 12.00 2.21
C ASP A 558 -31.30 11.97 3.74
N LEU A 559 -31.25 13.14 4.40
CA LEU A 559 -31.21 13.23 5.87
C LEU A 559 -32.46 12.64 6.53
N GLU A 560 -33.66 12.96 6.02
CA GLU A 560 -34.93 12.44 6.56
C GLU A 560 -35.04 10.93 6.36
N ILE A 561 -34.53 10.44 5.21
CA ILE A 561 -34.47 9.00 4.91
C ILE A 561 -33.48 8.30 5.84
N GLU A 562 -32.32 8.91 6.10
CA GLU A 562 -31.30 8.37 7.00
C GLU A 562 -31.81 8.29 8.45
N GLU A 563 -32.42 9.36 8.96
CA GLU A 563 -33.01 9.39 10.30
C GLU A 563 -34.07 8.30 10.48
N ALA A 564 -34.96 8.15 9.49
CA ALA A 564 -35.96 7.09 9.50
C ALA A 564 -35.29 5.69 9.45
N ALA A 565 -34.28 5.52 8.65
CA ALA A 565 -33.56 4.25 8.53
C ALA A 565 -32.83 3.89 9.83
N VAL A 566 -32.16 4.85 10.48
CA VAL A 566 -31.47 4.66 11.78
C VAL A 566 -32.50 4.32 12.86
N LYS A 567 -33.64 5.02 12.93
CA LYS A 567 -34.72 4.70 13.84
C LYS A 567 -35.26 3.28 13.64
N ASN A 568 -35.23 2.76 12.42
CA ASN A 568 -35.60 1.39 12.08
C ASN A 568 -34.42 0.37 12.18
N GLY A 569 -33.33 0.71 12.86
CA GLY A 569 -32.23 -0.18 13.17
C GLY A 569 -31.11 -0.26 12.12
N MET A 570 -31.03 0.71 11.20
CA MET A 570 -29.85 0.87 10.37
C MET A 570 -28.70 1.42 11.23
N LYS A 571 -27.51 0.84 11.09
CA LYS A 571 -26.27 1.42 11.62
C LYS A 571 -25.61 2.22 10.49
N THR A 572 -25.24 3.47 10.78
CA THR A 572 -24.45 4.27 9.83
C THR A 572 -23.04 3.70 9.66
N LEU A 573 -22.34 4.09 8.60
CA LEU A 573 -20.92 3.73 8.41
C LEU A 573 -20.08 4.11 9.63
N HIS A 574 -20.34 5.27 10.25
CA HIS A 574 -19.65 5.74 11.45
C HIS A 574 -19.90 4.79 12.64
N GLN A 575 -21.16 4.45 12.93
CA GLN A 575 -21.51 3.54 14.03
C GLN A 575 -20.96 2.13 13.82
N SER A 576 -20.99 1.65 12.58
CA SER A 576 -20.41 0.35 12.19
C SER A 576 -18.90 0.33 12.40
N CYS A 577 -18.18 1.39 11.96
CA CYS A 577 -16.74 1.51 12.15
C CYS A 577 -16.36 1.65 13.63
N LEU A 578 -17.12 2.43 14.41
CA LEU A 578 -16.92 2.56 15.85
C LEU A 578 -17.03 1.21 16.57
N THR A 579 -18.00 0.38 16.15
CA THR A 579 -18.12 -1.00 16.65
C THR A 579 -16.84 -1.83 16.39
N HIS A 580 -16.20 -1.65 15.23
CA HIS A 580 -14.95 -2.32 14.90
C HIS A 580 -13.75 -1.80 15.73
N ILE A 581 -13.71 -0.50 16.03
CA ILE A 581 -12.69 0.09 16.92
C ILE A 581 -12.81 -0.51 18.31
N LEU A 582 -14.01 -0.54 18.88
CA LEU A 582 -14.26 -1.11 20.21
C LEU A 582 -13.93 -2.61 20.30
N LYS A 583 -14.04 -3.35 19.19
CA LYS A 583 -13.63 -4.75 19.09
C LYS A 583 -12.12 -4.93 18.85
N GLY A 584 -11.35 -3.87 18.76
CA GLY A 584 -9.91 -3.92 18.47
C GLY A 584 -9.58 -4.47 17.08
N MET A 585 -10.45 -4.25 16.10
CA MET A 585 -10.27 -4.71 14.72
C MET A 585 -9.65 -3.65 13.81
N THR A 586 -9.84 -2.36 14.13
CA THR A 586 -9.29 -1.20 13.41
C THR A 586 -8.97 -0.06 14.37
N THR A 587 -8.54 1.10 13.88
CA THR A 587 -8.09 2.25 14.68
C THR A 587 -8.91 3.50 14.39
N ILE A 588 -8.78 4.52 15.27
CA ILE A 588 -9.30 5.87 15.05
C ILE A 588 -8.69 6.47 13.78
N ASP A 589 -7.39 6.31 13.54
CA ASP A 589 -6.72 6.81 12.32
C ASP A 589 -7.36 6.26 11.03
N GLU A 590 -7.74 4.98 11.02
CA GLU A 590 -8.41 4.37 9.87
C GLU A 590 -9.85 4.88 9.70
N PHE A 591 -10.56 5.12 10.80
CA PHE A 591 -11.86 5.76 10.77
C PHE A 591 -11.76 7.14 10.11
N VAL A 592 -10.88 8.00 10.63
CA VAL A 592 -10.67 9.36 10.10
C VAL A 592 -10.22 9.34 8.64
N ARG A 593 -9.29 8.44 8.29
CA ARG A 593 -8.79 8.31 6.92
C ARG A 593 -9.89 7.95 5.91
N VAL A 594 -10.87 7.13 6.29
CA VAL A 594 -11.86 6.54 5.37
C VAL A 594 -13.22 7.23 5.42
N LEU A 595 -13.63 7.67 6.60
CA LEU A 595 -14.95 8.28 6.85
C LEU A 595 -14.88 9.79 7.09
N GLY A 596 -13.70 10.32 7.39
CA GLY A 596 -13.50 11.71 7.77
C GLY A 596 -13.65 11.93 9.29
N VAL A 597 -13.39 13.16 9.71
CA VAL A 597 -13.65 13.60 11.08
C VAL A 597 -15.16 13.88 11.19
N VAL A 598 -15.76 13.46 12.29
CA VAL A 598 -17.16 13.80 12.59
C VAL A 598 -17.20 15.30 12.94
N ASN A 599 -17.81 16.11 12.08
CA ASN A 599 -18.05 17.51 12.36
C ASN A 599 -19.34 17.63 13.20
N GLU A 600 -19.35 18.63 14.08
CA GLU A 600 -20.50 18.99 14.91
C GLU A 600 -21.73 19.33 14.09
#